data_76f65fafa40d96b4444bcd677f12dd85
#
_entry.id   76f65fafa40d96b4444bcd677f12dd85
#
_cell.length_a   1.000
_cell.length_b   1.000
_cell.length_c   1.000
_cell.angle_alpha   90.00
_cell.angle_beta   90.00
_cell.angle_gamma   90.00
#
_symmetry.space_group_name_H-M   'P 1'
#
loop_
_entity.id
_entity.type
_entity.pdbx_description
1 polymer ?
#
loop_
_entity_poly.entity_id
_entity_poly.type
_entity_poly.pdbx_seq_one_letter_code
_entity_poly.pdbx_strand_id
1 'polypeptide(L)'
;MIAGTHEDGVTGGMARVLIIYDTRYGSTKTVARWIAEGAASKGHVDVVVRNVAEADPRGFDFIVIGSPIYEEHPLPSVMNFLAANRDQLNDKDVALFVVCVDYGAVPKEELVHRYVADLQARAEGRVRAIEVFGGYLDVDKISDTDRKLIEDFAKLMGVPITQVNKLDEQSARKFGALVAHLLEQP
;
A
#
# COMPACT_ATOMS: atom_id res chain seq x y z
N MET A 1 -58.02 6.59 -5.00
CA MET A 1 -56.80 6.39 -5.77
C MET A 1 -55.68 7.03 -4.98
N ILE A 2 -54.90 6.21 -4.26
CA ILE A 2 -53.76 6.68 -3.48
C ILE A 2 -52.51 6.15 -4.22
N ALA A 3 -51.73 7.07 -4.74
CA ALA A 3 -50.49 6.75 -5.41
C ALA A 3 -49.46 6.29 -4.35
N GLY A 4 -49.06 5.04 -4.47
CA GLY A 4 -47.94 4.50 -3.65
C GLY A 4 -46.62 5.12 -4.12
N THR A 5 -45.96 5.80 -3.25
CA THR A 5 -44.55 6.17 -3.40
C THR A 5 -43.71 4.90 -3.27
N HIS A 6 -43.12 4.45 -4.37
CA HIS A 6 -42.06 3.48 -4.35
C HIS A 6 -40.84 4.15 -3.68
N GLU A 7 -40.57 3.81 -2.44
CA GLU A 7 -39.26 3.99 -1.87
C GLU A 7 -38.35 2.96 -2.54
N ASP A 8 -37.52 3.42 -3.48
CA ASP A 8 -36.39 2.65 -3.98
C ASP A 8 -35.40 2.49 -2.83
N GLY A 9 -35.53 1.39 -2.10
CA GLY A 9 -34.58 0.97 -1.10
C GLY A 9 -33.24 0.69 -1.77
N VAL A 10 -32.34 1.66 -1.70
CA VAL A 10 -30.92 1.45 -1.97
C VAL A 10 -30.44 0.46 -0.91
N THR A 11 -30.37 -0.82 -1.27
CA THR A 11 -29.63 -1.82 -0.50
C THR A 11 -28.15 -1.48 -0.65
N GLY A 12 -27.70 -0.50 0.13
CA GLY A 12 -26.30 -0.14 0.22
C GLY A 12 -25.51 -1.30 0.81
N GLY A 13 -24.94 -2.15 -0.06
CA GLY A 13 -23.94 -3.11 0.35
C GLY A 13 -22.75 -2.37 0.99
N MET A 14 -22.07 -3.01 1.94
CA MET A 14 -20.85 -2.45 2.50
C MET A 14 -19.84 -2.19 1.38
N ALA A 15 -19.24 -1.00 1.37
CA ALA A 15 -18.18 -0.67 0.42
C ALA A 15 -16.98 -1.62 0.63
N ARG A 16 -16.34 -2.05 -0.44
CA ARG A 16 -15.30 -3.07 -0.41
C ARG A 16 -13.93 -2.50 -0.78
N VAL A 17 -12.97 -2.69 0.09
CA VAL A 17 -11.57 -2.30 -0.11
C VAL A 17 -10.70 -3.54 -0.28
N LEU A 18 -9.90 -3.56 -1.34
CA LEU A 18 -8.84 -4.55 -1.51
C LEU A 18 -7.48 -3.89 -1.24
N ILE A 19 -6.72 -4.46 -0.32
CA ILE A 19 -5.34 -4.05 -0.04
C ILE A 19 -4.41 -5.11 -0.63
N ILE A 20 -3.66 -4.70 -1.63
CA ILE A 20 -2.73 -5.54 -2.39
C ILE A 20 -1.31 -5.20 -1.97
N TYR A 21 -0.50 -6.20 -1.71
CA TYR A 21 0.89 -6.00 -1.36
C TYR A 21 1.77 -7.10 -1.93
N ASP A 22 3.06 -6.81 -2.05
CA ASP A 22 4.11 -7.81 -2.04
C ASP A 22 5.16 -7.48 -0.98
N THR A 23 6.00 -8.44 -0.61
CA THR A 23 6.98 -8.27 0.45
C THR A 23 8.10 -9.31 0.36
N ARG A 24 9.34 -8.90 0.62
CA ARG A 24 10.47 -9.85 0.74
C ARG A 24 10.59 -10.40 2.17
N TYR A 25 10.59 -9.50 3.16
CA TYR A 25 10.90 -9.83 4.56
C TYR A 25 9.75 -9.50 5.53
N GLY A 26 8.55 -9.24 5.02
CA GLY A 26 7.33 -9.12 5.82
C GLY A 26 6.92 -7.72 6.25
N SER A 27 7.75 -6.69 6.14
CA SER A 27 7.41 -5.33 6.56
C SER A 27 6.18 -4.79 5.86
N THR A 28 6.11 -4.90 4.53
CA THR A 28 4.97 -4.43 3.73
C THR A 28 3.68 -5.17 4.08
N LYS A 29 3.77 -6.50 4.33
CA LYS A 29 2.64 -7.29 4.82
C LYS A 29 2.11 -6.78 6.16
N THR A 30 3.01 -6.46 7.07
CA THR A 30 2.66 -5.92 8.40
C THR A 30 1.94 -4.58 8.25
N VAL A 31 2.50 -3.66 7.46
CA VAL A 31 1.88 -2.35 7.17
C VAL A 31 0.51 -2.52 6.50
N ALA A 32 0.39 -3.39 5.49
CA ALA A 32 -0.88 -3.67 4.82
C ALA A 32 -1.98 -4.15 5.78
N ARG A 33 -1.62 -4.99 6.78
CA ARG A 33 -2.56 -5.45 7.81
C ARG A 33 -3.01 -4.31 8.73
N TRP A 34 -2.10 -3.44 9.16
CA TRP A 34 -2.46 -2.28 9.99
C TRP A 34 -3.32 -1.26 9.21
N ILE A 35 -3.08 -1.08 7.91
CA ILE A 35 -3.95 -0.29 7.03
C ILE A 35 -5.36 -0.91 7.01
N ALA A 36 -5.45 -2.23 6.84
CA ALA A 36 -6.74 -2.93 6.84
C ALA A 36 -7.50 -2.77 8.16
N GLU A 37 -6.81 -2.91 9.29
CA GLU A 37 -7.40 -2.72 10.61
C GLU A 37 -7.88 -1.28 10.82
N GLY A 38 -7.12 -0.29 10.31
CA GLY A 38 -7.51 1.11 10.32
C GLY A 38 -8.77 1.39 9.49
N ALA A 39 -8.86 0.82 8.28
CA ALA A 39 -10.03 0.97 7.42
C ALA A 39 -11.26 0.27 8.01
N ALA A 40 -11.11 -0.97 8.49
CA ALA A 40 -12.19 -1.74 9.10
C ALA A 40 -12.72 -1.12 10.40
N SER A 41 -11.91 -0.34 11.12
CA SER A 41 -12.33 0.30 12.37
C SER A 41 -13.50 1.28 12.22
N LYS A 42 -13.82 1.70 10.99
CA LYS A 42 -14.96 2.57 10.67
C LYS A 42 -16.30 1.83 10.65
N GLY A 43 -16.30 0.49 10.59
CA GLY A 43 -17.50 -0.35 10.77
C GLY A 43 -18.41 -0.48 9.55
N HIS A 44 -18.12 0.23 8.44
CA HIS A 44 -18.95 0.24 7.23
C HIS A 44 -18.19 -0.19 5.96
N VAL A 45 -16.98 -0.73 6.13
CA VAL A 45 -16.10 -1.14 5.03
C VAL A 45 -15.73 -2.61 5.18
N ASP A 46 -15.93 -3.40 4.13
CA ASP A 46 -15.39 -4.77 4.01
C ASP A 46 -13.97 -4.70 3.45
N VAL A 47 -12.99 -5.16 4.22
CA VAL A 47 -11.58 -5.02 3.88
C VAL A 47 -10.94 -6.39 3.65
N VAL A 48 -10.36 -6.58 2.49
CA VAL A 48 -9.64 -7.79 2.10
C VAL A 48 -8.17 -7.47 1.85
N VAL A 49 -7.27 -8.26 2.42
CA VAL A 49 -5.82 -8.13 2.20
C VAL A 49 -5.32 -9.33 1.40
N ARG A 50 -4.61 -9.10 0.30
CA ARG A 50 -4.04 -10.15 -0.57
C ARG A 50 -2.60 -9.86 -0.98
N ASN A 51 -1.81 -10.92 -1.07
CA ASN A 51 -0.55 -10.82 -1.81
C ASN A 51 -0.86 -10.61 -3.30
N VAL A 52 0.01 -9.91 -4.00
CA VAL A 52 -0.14 -9.59 -5.43
C VAL A 52 -0.37 -10.82 -6.31
N ALA A 53 0.18 -11.96 -5.94
CA ALA A 53 0.03 -13.22 -6.68
C ALA A 53 -1.40 -13.82 -6.60
N GLU A 54 -2.20 -13.40 -5.62
CA GLU A 54 -3.56 -13.90 -5.36
C GLU A 54 -4.63 -12.81 -5.53
N ALA A 55 -4.21 -11.61 -5.89
CA ALA A 55 -5.09 -10.44 -5.93
C ALA A 55 -5.90 -10.38 -7.22
N ASP A 56 -7.19 -10.08 -7.09
CA ASP A 56 -8.10 -9.76 -8.20
C ASP A 56 -8.87 -8.49 -7.83
N PRO A 57 -8.70 -7.39 -8.56
CA PRO A 57 -9.35 -6.10 -8.23
C PRO A 57 -10.84 -6.05 -8.55
N ARG A 58 -11.39 -7.06 -9.20
CA ARG A 58 -12.81 -7.09 -9.57
C ARG A 58 -13.72 -7.19 -8.34
N GLY A 59 -14.81 -6.42 -8.35
CA GLY A 59 -15.79 -6.42 -7.27
C GLY A 59 -15.38 -5.67 -6.01
N PHE A 60 -14.32 -4.84 -6.10
CA PHE A 60 -13.92 -3.90 -5.05
C PHE A 60 -14.12 -2.46 -5.53
N ASP A 61 -14.48 -1.57 -4.61
CA ASP A 61 -14.77 -0.16 -4.89
C ASP A 61 -13.50 0.69 -4.78
N PHE A 62 -12.58 0.31 -3.90
CA PHE A 62 -11.32 1.00 -3.66
C PHE A 62 -10.16 0.00 -3.60
N ILE A 63 -9.04 0.33 -4.24
CA ILE A 63 -7.85 -0.52 -4.26
C ILE A 63 -6.68 0.19 -3.59
N VAL A 64 -6.08 -0.44 -2.60
CA VAL A 64 -4.83 0.03 -1.98
C VAL A 64 -3.69 -0.86 -2.46
N ILE A 65 -2.63 -0.28 -2.99
CA ILE A 65 -1.50 -1.02 -3.56
C ILE A 65 -0.21 -0.64 -2.87
N GLY A 66 0.50 -1.63 -2.36
CA GLY A 66 1.73 -1.45 -1.61
C GLY A 66 2.91 -2.26 -2.11
N SER A 67 4.09 -1.64 -2.10
CA SER A 67 5.36 -2.28 -2.44
C SER A 67 6.44 -1.92 -1.43
N PRO A 68 7.34 -2.84 -1.09
CA PRO A 68 8.62 -2.42 -0.52
C PRO A 68 9.49 -1.79 -1.60
N ILE A 69 10.47 -1.01 -1.18
CA ILE A 69 11.50 -0.45 -2.07
C ILE A 69 12.78 -1.27 -1.94
N TYR A 70 13.27 -1.75 -3.06
CA TYR A 70 14.56 -2.43 -3.21
C TYR A 70 15.32 -1.83 -4.39
N GLU A 71 16.61 -1.54 -4.18
CA GLU A 71 17.45 -0.94 -5.21
C GLU A 71 16.78 0.28 -5.87
N GLU A 72 16.19 1.17 -5.04
CA GLU A 72 15.49 2.40 -5.45
C GLU A 72 14.15 2.17 -6.18
N HIS A 73 13.66 0.93 -6.32
CA HIS A 73 12.46 0.63 -7.10
C HIS A 73 11.43 -0.21 -6.33
N PRO A 74 10.12 -0.05 -6.65
CA PRO A 74 9.09 -0.99 -6.25
C PRO A 74 9.36 -2.39 -6.81
N LEU A 75 8.88 -3.43 -6.14
CA LEU A 75 9.05 -4.81 -6.61
C LEU A 75 8.46 -5.01 -8.02
N PRO A 76 9.18 -5.73 -8.90
CA PRO A 76 8.69 -6.05 -10.24
C PRO A 76 7.33 -6.76 -10.27
N SER A 77 7.03 -7.59 -9.26
CA SER A 77 5.74 -8.27 -9.11
C SER A 77 4.57 -7.29 -9.00
N VAL A 78 4.73 -6.21 -8.22
CA VAL A 78 3.72 -5.15 -8.07
C VAL A 78 3.58 -4.36 -9.37
N MET A 79 4.69 -4.02 -10.01
CA MET A 79 4.70 -3.30 -11.29
C MET A 79 4.04 -4.10 -12.41
N ASN A 80 4.29 -5.41 -12.46
CA ASN A 80 3.66 -6.32 -13.41
C ASN A 80 2.15 -6.48 -13.13
N PHE A 81 1.75 -6.53 -11.86
CA PHE A 81 0.34 -6.56 -11.48
C PHE A 81 -0.40 -5.32 -11.99
N LEU A 82 0.16 -4.12 -11.77
CA LEU A 82 -0.41 -2.87 -12.28
C LEU A 82 -0.59 -2.92 -13.81
N ALA A 83 0.44 -3.36 -14.53
CA ALA A 83 0.40 -3.47 -15.99
C ALA A 83 -0.65 -4.48 -16.47
N ALA A 84 -0.78 -5.62 -15.80
CA ALA A 84 -1.72 -6.68 -16.18
C ALA A 84 -3.19 -6.36 -15.85
N ASN A 85 -3.44 -5.46 -14.89
CA ASN A 85 -4.78 -5.13 -14.42
C ASN A 85 -5.22 -3.69 -14.75
N ARG A 86 -4.61 -3.05 -15.76
CA ARG A 86 -4.91 -1.66 -16.16
C ARG A 86 -6.40 -1.42 -16.35
N ASP A 87 -7.06 -2.25 -17.13
CA ASP A 87 -8.48 -2.10 -17.47
C ASP A 87 -9.39 -2.22 -16.23
N GLN A 88 -9.02 -3.10 -15.28
CA GLN A 88 -9.80 -3.29 -14.05
C GLN A 88 -9.55 -2.16 -13.03
N LEU A 89 -8.46 -1.44 -13.13
CA LEU A 89 -8.09 -0.34 -12.22
C LEU A 89 -8.57 1.02 -12.73
N ASN A 90 -8.79 1.18 -14.03
CA ASN A 90 -9.03 2.46 -14.70
C ASN A 90 -10.18 3.28 -14.08
N ASP A 91 -11.27 2.63 -13.69
CA ASP A 91 -12.45 3.29 -13.13
C ASP A 91 -12.50 3.26 -11.59
N LYS A 92 -11.41 2.88 -10.94
CA LYS A 92 -11.39 2.73 -9.49
C LYS A 92 -10.65 3.86 -8.78
N ASP A 93 -11.06 4.10 -7.54
CA ASP A 93 -10.26 4.87 -6.61
C ASP A 93 -9.10 4.02 -6.10
N VAL A 94 -7.91 4.60 -6.14
CA VAL A 94 -6.67 3.92 -5.78
C VAL A 94 -5.91 4.70 -4.72
N ALA A 95 -5.34 4.01 -3.75
CA ALA A 95 -4.32 4.56 -2.87
C ALA A 95 -3.01 3.77 -3.03
N LEU A 96 -1.89 4.45 -2.91
CA LEU A 96 -0.56 3.87 -3.08
C LEU A 96 0.23 4.00 -1.79
N PHE A 97 0.99 2.98 -1.45
CA PHE A 97 1.98 3.10 -0.39
C PHE A 97 3.27 2.35 -0.71
N VAL A 98 4.36 2.85 -0.17
CA VAL A 98 5.65 2.16 -0.20
C VAL A 98 6.21 2.00 1.21
N VAL A 99 7.03 0.97 1.38
CA VAL A 99 7.75 0.72 2.64
C VAL A 99 9.25 0.70 2.35
N CYS A 100 9.99 1.60 3.01
CA CYS A 100 11.43 1.71 2.79
C CYS A 100 12.19 1.90 4.12
N VAL A 101 13.47 1.56 4.12
CA VAL A 101 14.35 1.74 5.28
C VAL A 101 14.88 3.17 5.40
N ASP A 102 14.81 3.95 4.33
CA ASP A 102 15.26 5.36 4.30
C ASP A 102 14.28 6.31 4.99
N TYR A 103 13.08 5.83 5.36
CA TYR A 103 12.08 6.63 6.06
C TYR A 103 12.68 7.31 7.29
N GLY A 104 12.51 8.64 7.37
CA GLY A 104 13.09 9.48 8.43
C GLY A 104 14.58 9.82 8.25
N ALA A 105 15.26 9.31 7.22
CA ALA A 105 16.63 9.72 6.86
C ALA A 105 16.62 10.93 5.91
N VAL A 106 15.57 11.04 5.08
CA VAL A 106 15.33 12.16 4.17
C VAL A 106 13.89 12.67 4.32
N PRO A 107 13.56 13.89 3.84
CA PRO A 107 12.19 14.40 3.86
C PRO A 107 11.21 13.46 3.16
N LYS A 108 9.99 13.35 3.70
CA LYS A 108 8.94 12.46 3.16
C LYS A 108 8.59 12.79 1.70
N GLU A 109 8.56 14.06 1.37
CA GLU A 109 8.26 14.56 0.01
C GLU A 109 9.29 14.05 -1.00
N GLU A 110 10.55 13.95 -0.61
CA GLU A 110 11.61 13.38 -1.45
C GLU A 110 11.41 11.87 -1.64
N LEU A 111 11.03 11.14 -0.59
CA LEU A 111 10.73 9.70 -0.68
C LEU A 111 9.51 9.43 -1.57
N VAL A 112 8.47 10.27 -1.48
CA VAL A 112 7.31 10.19 -2.38
C VAL A 112 7.74 10.40 -3.81
N HIS A 113 8.51 11.44 -4.10
CA HIS A 113 8.99 11.73 -5.44
C HIS A 113 9.87 10.60 -5.99
N ARG A 114 10.77 10.07 -5.17
CA ARG A 114 11.75 9.05 -5.57
C ARG A 114 11.12 7.67 -5.78
N TYR A 115 10.23 7.24 -4.87
CA TYR A 115 9.79 5.84 -4.78
C TYR A 115 8.36 5.59 -5.22
N VAL A 116 7.50 6.60 -5.17
CA VAL A 116 6.08 6.44 -5.52
C VAL A 116 5.80 6.84 -6.96
N ALA A 117 6.64 7.66 -7.57
CA ALA A 117 6.44 8.16 -8.93
C ALA A 117 6.25 7.02 -9.96
N ASP A 118 7.04 5.95 -9.86
CA ASP A 118 6.93 4.80 -10.76
C ASP A 118 5.61 4.04 -10.57
N LEU A 119 5.17 3.85 -9.32
CA LEU A 119 3.86 3.25 -9.02
C LEU A 119 2.74 4.12 -9.55
N GLN A 120 2.81 5.43 -9.30
CA GLN A 120 1.79 6.39 -9.71
C GLN A 120 1.68 6.49 -11.24
N ALA A 121 2.80 6.46 -11.94
CA ALA A 121 2.83 6.50 -13.40
C ALA A 121 2.20 5.24 -14.05
N ARG A 122 2.14 4.13 -13.32
CA ARG A 122 1.55 2.86 -13.79
C ARG A 122 0.19 2.54 -13.19
N ALA A 123 -0.18 3.23 -12.11
CA ALA A 123 -1.49 3.08 -11.52
C ALA A 123 -2.52 3.78 -12.42
N GLU A 124 -3.28 2.99 -13.14
CA GLU A 124 -4.51 3.48 -13.76
C GLU A 124 -5.55 3.74 -12.66
N GLY A 125 -6.56 4.54 -12.95
CA GLY A 125 -7.54 4.92 -11.96
C GLY A 125 -7.20 6.23 -11.24
N ARG A 126 -8.10 6.64 -10.35
CA ARG A 126 -8.00 7.91 -9.63
C ARG A 126 -7.16 7.73 -8.36
N VAL A 127 -5.91 8.16 -8.38
CA VAL A 127 -5.05 8.12 -7.19
C VAL A 127 -5.54 9.15 -6.17
N ARG A 128 -6.12 8.68 -5.05
CA ARG A 128 -6.73 9.49 -3.99
C ARG A 128 -5.79 9.78 -2.82
N ALA A 129 -4.85 8.88 -2.56
CA ALA A 129 -3.91 9.03 -1.45
C ALA A 129 -2.59 8.31 -1.76
N ILE A 130 -1.52 8.85 -1.20
CA ILE A 130 -0.17 8.30 -1.30
C ILE A 130 0.48 8.37 0.08
N GLU A 131 1.18 7.29 0.48
CA GLU A 131 1.90 7.24 1.75
C GLU A 131 3.24 6.51 1.64
N VAL A 132 4.20 6.94 2.44
CA VAL A 132 5.49 6.29 2.63
C VAL A 132 5.62 5.86 4.08
N PHE A 133 5.93 4.59 4.32
CA PHE A 133 6.12 4.03 5.65
C PHE A 133 7.55 3.57 5.86
N GLY A 134 7.97 3.60 7.11
CA GLY A 134 9.22 2.99 7.54
C GLY A 134 9.14 1.46 7.51
N GLY A 135 10.26 0.83 7.15
CA GLY A 135 10.41 -0.62 7.15
C GLY A 135 11.14 -1.16 8.37
N TYR A 136 11.23 -2.48 8.41
CA TYR A 136 12.05 -3.24 9.34
C TYR A 136 13.11 -4.01 8.57
N LEU A 137 14.36 -3.93 9.02
CA LEU A 137 15.49 -4.68 8.49
C LEU A 137 16.19 -5.41 9.65
N ASP A 138 16.18 -6.74 9.56
CA ASP A 138 16.95 -7.61 10.43
C ASP A 138 18.07 -8.24 9.59
N VAL A 139 19.28 -7.74 9.77
CA VAL A 139 20.45 -8.16 8.98
C VAL A 139 20.80 -9.63 9.15
N ASP A 140 20.33 -10.27 10.21
CA ASP A 140 20.55 -11.70 10.46
C ASP A 140 19.53 -12.60 9.75
N LYS A 141 18.44 -12.02 9.25
CA LYS A 141 17.33 -12.76 8.61
C LYS A 141 17.18 -12.51 7.11
N ILE A 142 18.05 -11.73 6.51
CA ILE A 142 18.05 -11.48 5.08
C ILE A 142 18.92 -12.47 4.31
N SER A 143 18.70 -12.59 3.01
CA SER A 143 19.54 -13.43 2.15
C SER A 143 20.99 -12.96 2.11
N ASP A 144 21.92 -13.86 1.82
CA ASP A 144 23.34 -13.51 1.67
C ASP A 144 23.56 -12.47 0.57
N THR A 145 22.77 -12.51 -0.49
CA THR A 145 22.80 -11.52 -1.58
C THR A 145 22.40 -10.13 -1.08
N ASP A 146 21.27 -10.02 -0.38
CA ASP A 146 20.81 -8.73 0.16
C ASP A 146 21.72 -8.23 1.28
N ARG A 147 22.27 -9.14 2.10
CA ARG A 147 23.28 -8.81 3.10
C ARG A 147 24.50 -8.15 2.47
N LYS A 148 25.06 -8.79 1.43
CA LYS A 148 26.21 -8.25 0.73
C LYS A 148 25.94 -6.87 0.11
N LEU A 149 24.76 -6.69 -0.49
CA LEU A 149 24.35 -5.40 -1.05
C LEU A 149 24.33 -4.30 0.04
N ILE A 150 23.76 -4.62 1.21
CA ILE A 150 23.69 -3.69 2.34
C ILE A 150 25.10 -3.40 2.89
N GLU A 151 25.97 -4.42 2.99
CA GLU A 151 27.36 -4.26 3.41
C GLU A 151 28.15 -3.35 2.47
N ASP A 152 28.03 -3.56 1.17
CA ASP A 152 28.69 -2.74 0.16
C ASP A 152 28.18 -1.28 0.21
N PHE A 153 26.88 -1.07 0.36
CA PHE A 153 26.27 0.25 0.53
C PHE A 153 26.73 0.94 1.81
N ALA A 154 26.67 0.24 2.95
CA ALA A 154 27.10 0.78 4.24
C ALA A 154 28.58 1.18 4.23
N LYS A 155 29.43 0.37 3.58
CA LYS A 155 30.86 0.67 3.39
C LYS A 155 31.06 1.91 2.51
N LEU A 156 30.30 2.03 1.42
CA LEU A 156 30.37 3.20 0.54
C LEU A 156 29.96 4.48 1.26
N MET A 157 28.92 4.41 2.08
CA MET A 157 28.38 5.55 2.82
C MET A 157 29.11 5.83 4.14
N GLY A 158 30.01 4.97 4.57
CA GLY A 158 30.73 5.10 5.84
C GLY A 158 29.83 4.97 7.08
N VAL A 159 28.72 4.23 6.97
CA VAL A 159 27.76 4.03 8.06
C VAL A 159 27.80 2.59 8.56
N PRO A 160 27.54 2.33 9.86
CA PRO A 160 27.47 0.98 10.36
C PRO A 160 26.23 0.25 9.86
N ILE A 161 26.34 -1.07 9.63
CA ILE A 161 25.20 -1.93 9.41
C ILE A 161 24.52 -2.15 10.75
N THR A 162 23.27 -1.70 10.86
CA THR A 162 22.49 -1.85 12.08
C THR A 162 21.11 -2.41 11.75
N GLN A 163 20.55 -3.11 12.72
CA GLN A 163 19.14 -3.44 12.67
C GLN A 163 18.29 -2.14 12.61
N VAL A 164 17.35 -2.08 11.69
CA VAL A 164 16.45 -0.93 11.53
C VAL A 164 15.03 -1.36 11.85
N ASN A 165 14.36 -0.62 12.73
CA ASN A 165 12.93 -0.75 12.96
C ASN A 165 12.29 0.65 12.94
N LYS A 166 11.61 0.94 11.83
CA LYS A 166 10.89 2.19 11.61
C LYS A 166 9.41 1.93 11.32
N LEU A 167 8.91 0.74 11.66
CA LEU A 167 7.50 0.40 11.56
C LEU A 167 6.68 1.29 12.48
N ASP A 168 5.61 1.89 11.95
CA ASP A 168 4.67 2.76 12.68
C ASP A 168 3.23 2.30 12.45
N GLU A 169 2.73 1.52 13.40
CA GLU A 169 1.36 0.99 13.38
C GLU A 169 0.33 2.12 13.39
N GLN A 170 0.55 3.17 14.18
CA GLN A 170 -0.41 4.26 14.30
C GLN A 170 -0.58 5.02 12.98
N SER A 171 0.51 5.32 12.29
CA SER A 171 0.48 5.96 10.98
C SER A 171 -0.19 5.08 9.93
N ALA A 172 0.07 3.77 9.93
CA ALA A 172 -0.57 2.83 9.02
C ALA A 172 -2.09 2.73 9.27
N ARG A 173 -2.53 2.66 10.52
CA ARG A 173 -3.96 2.67 10.88
C ARG A 173 -4.65 3.99 10.49
N LYS A 174 -3.98 5.14 10.65
CA LYS A 174 -4.50 6.45 10.22
C LYS A 174 -4.69 6.49 8.71
N PHE A 175 -3.74 5.95 7.94
CA PHE A 175 -3.88 5.85 6.49
C PHE A 175 -5.05 4.96 6.08
N GLY A 176 -5.27 3.82 6.76
CA GLY A 176 -6.44 2.98 6.57
C GLY A 176 -7.76 3.71 6.86
N ALA A 177 -7.82 4.46 7.95
CA ALA A 177 -8.98 5.29 8.28
C ALA A 177 -9.24 6.39 7.24
N LEU A 178 -8.17 6.97 6.64
CA LEU A 178 -8.28 7.90 5.51
C LEU A 178 -8.88 7.21 4.29
N VAL A 179 -8.43 6.01 3.93
CA VAL A 179 -8.99 5.23 2.80
C VAL A 179 -10.49 5.01 2.99
N ALA A 180 -10.94 4.60 4.19
CA ALA A 180 -12.37 4.44 4.48
C ALA A 180 -13.14 5.76 4.34
N HIS A 181 -12.56 6.87 4.77
CA HIS A 181 -13.17 8.20 4.62
C HIS A 181 -13.28 8.64 3.14
N LEU A 182 -12.27 8.34 2.33
CA LEU A 182 -12.26 8.67 0.90
C LEU A 182 -13.35 7.92 0.11
N LEU A 183 -13.77 6.74 0.55
CA LEU A 183 -14.89 5.99 -0.02
C LEU A 183 -16.24 6.71 0.11
N GLU A 184 -16.39 7.58 1.11
CA GLU A 184 -17.62 8.35 1.34
C GLU A 184 -17.67 9.64 0.51
N GLN A 185 -16.56 9.97 -0.17
CA GLN A 185 -16.42 11.21 -0.95
C GLN A 185 -16.42 10.89 -2.45
N PRO A 186 -17.34 11.44 -3.23
CA PRO A 186 -17.43 11.24 -4.68
C PRO A 186 -16.22 11.79 -5.45
#